data_c5546e793f6589ce54186715120233cb
#
_entry.id   c5546e793f6589ce54186715120233cb
#
_cell.length_a   1.000
_cell.length_b   1.000
_cell.length_c   1.000
_cell.angle_alpha   90.00
_cell.angle_beta   90.00
_cell.angle_gamma   90.00
#
_symmetry.space_group_name_H-M   'P 1'
#
loop_
_entity.id
_entity.type
_entity.pdbx_description
1 polymer ?
#
loop_
_entity_poly.entity_id
_entity_poly.type
_entity_poly.pdbx_seq_one_letter_code
_entity_poly.pdbx_strand_id
1 'polypeptide(L)'
;DIKSSTMGWNKYMKADKNKTNQLLLYKHFMAKQLEISEDKIDVEYLILKRRLYENMMYPQKRIQAFSPASGKPSVNKVMNRLQEFMDECYDDKGKIISHDYEKCEPHKKCRMCKDLE
;
A
#
# COMPACT_ATOMS: atom_id res chain seq x y z
N ASP A 1 -4.98 -9.28 4.40
CA ASP A 1 -3.60 -9.18 4.89
C ASP A 1 -3.59 -8.74 6.36
N ILE A 2 -2.67 -9.28 7.14
CA ILE A 2 -2.55 -8.99 8.57
C ILE A 2 -1.40 -8.01 8.78
N LYS A 3 -1.68 -6.91 9.45
CA LYS A 3 -0.68 -5.90 9.84
C LYS A 3 -0.66 -5.72 11.35
N SER A 4 0.45 -5.34 11.91
CA SER A 4 0.54 -4.90 13.30
C SER A 4 0.74 -3.39 13.36
N SER A 5 0.16 -2.77 14.37
CA SER A 5 0.29 -1.33 14.63
C SER A 5 0.26 -1.09 16.14
N THR A 6 0.92 -0.05 16.61
CA THR A 6 0.93 0.25 18.04
C THR A 6 -0.49 0.51 18.56
N MET A 7 -1.24 1.39 17.93
CA MET A 7 -2.58 1.82 18.38
C MET A 7 -3.68 1.57 17.34
N GLY A 8 -3.37 0.94 16.21
CA GLY A 8 -4.24 0.80 15.06
C GLY A 8 -3.97 1.87 14.01
N TRP A 9 -4.77 1.87 12.95
CA TRP A 9 -4.67 2.83 11.86
C TRP A 9 -5.70 3.95 12.02
N ASN A 10 -5.23 5.19 11.94
CA ASN A 10 -6.07 6.38 11.88
C ASN A 10 -6.51 6.68 10.43
N LYS A 11 -7.31 7.73 10.26
CA LYS A 11 -7.82 8.13 8.93
C LYS A 11 -6.71 8.43 7.91
N TYR A 12 -5.59 8.98 8.35
CA TYR A 12 -4.47 9.30 7.46
C TYR A 12 -3.74 8.04 6.98
N MET A 13 -3.53 7.08 7.88
CA MET A 13 -2.92 5.80 7.52
C MET A 13 -3.82 4.98 6.59
N LYS A 14 -5.14 5.03 6.81
CA LYS A 14 -6.14 4.37 5.93
C LYS A 14 -6.22 5.03 4.55
N ALA A 15 -5.97 6.33 4.44
CA ALA A 15 -5.96 7.08 3.19
C ALA A 15 -4.63 6.96 2.43
N ASP A 16 -3.59 6.46 3.06
CA ASP A 16 -2.26 6.30 2.45
C ASP A 16 -2.29 5.25 1.33
N LYS A 17 -2.13 5.71 0.09
CA LYS A 17 -2.15 4.86 -1.09
C LYS A 17 -1.02 3.83 -1.10
N ASN A 18 0.13 4.15 -0.53
CA ASN A 18 1.24 3.20 -0.44
C ASN A 18 0.88 1.97 0.40
N LYS A 19 0.00 2.14 1.39
CA LYS A 19 -0.52 1.03 2.19
C LYS A 19 -1.63 0.27 1.47
N THR A 20 -2.59 0.98 0.89
CA THR A 20 -3.78 0.36 0.30
C THR A 20 -3.53 -0.29 -1.06
N ASN A 21 -2.57 0.20 -1.83
CA ASN A 21 -2.24 -0.35 -3.15
C ASN A 21 -1.80 -1.81 -3.10
N GLN A 22 -1.20 -2.26 -2.01
CA GLN A 22 -0.80 -3.66 -1.84
C GLN A 22 -1.98 -4.62 -1.99
N LEU A 23 -3.11 -4.33 -1.33
CA LEU A 23 -4.31 -5.17 -1.42
C LEU A 23 -4.94 -5.13 -2.81
N LEU A 24 -4.89 -3.98 -3.48
CA LEU A 24 -5.44 -3.85 -4.83
C LEU A 24 -4.63 -4.67 -5.84
N LEU A 25 -3.31 -4.69 -5.70
CA LEU A 25 -2.45 -5.57 -6.49
C LEU A 25 -2.73 -7.05 -6.20
N TYR A 26 -2.90 -7.42 -4.95
CA TYR A 26 -3.28 -8.79 -4.57
C TYR A 26 -4.61 -9.20 -5.19
N LYS A 27 -5.61 -8.33 -5.15
CA LYS A 27 -6.91 -8.56 -5.78
C LYS A 27 -6.78 -8.87 -7.27
N HIS A 28 -6.05 -8.02 -7.99
CA HIS A 28 -5.86 -8.16 -9.44
C HIS A 28 -5.13 -9.46 -9.79
N PHE A 29 -3.99 -9.72 -9.17
CA PHE A 29 -3.19 -10.91 -9.50
C PHE A 29 -3.83 -12.21 -9.03
N MET A 30 -4.54 -12.19 -7.89
CA MET A 30 -5.27 -13.35 -7.42
C MET A 30 -6.44 -13.68 -8.35
N ALA A 31 -7.14 -12.66 -8.85
CA ALA A 31 -8.21 -12.87 -9.84
C ALA A 31 -7.69 -13.53 -11.11
N LYS A 32 -6.53 -13.11 -11.60
CA LYS A 32 -5.85 -13.74 -12.73
C LYS A 32 -5.45 -15.19 -12.45
N GLN A 33 -4.85 -15.43 -11.29
CA GLN A 33 -4.36 -16.76 -10.90
C GLN A 33 -5.51 -17.76 -10.75
N LEU A 34 -6.64 -17.31 -10.20
CA LEU A 34 -7.82 -18.15 -9.97
C LEU A 34 -8.77 -18.18 -11.18
N GLU A 35 -8.49 -17.42 -12.23
CA GLU A 35 -9.33 -17.28 -13.43
C GLU A 35 -10.78 -16.87 -13.11
N ILE A 36 -10.93 -15.95 -12.15
CA ILE A 36 -12.23 -15.40 -11.75
C ILE A 36 -12.26 -13.88 -11.92
N SER A 37 -13.47 -13.31 -11.93
CA SER A 37 -13.65 -11.86 -11.97
C SER A 37 -13.15 -11.21 -10.68
N GLU A 38 -12.51 -10.05 -10.79
CA GLU A 38 -12.07 -9.24 -9.64
C GLU A 38 -13.22 -8.88 -8.69
N ASP A 39 -14.44 -8.73 -9.21
CA ASP A 39 -15.63 -8.41 -8.41
C ASP A 39 -16.01 -9.52 -7.40
N LYS A 40 -15.50 -10.72 -7.58
CA LYS A 40 -15.71 -11.86 -6.67
C LYS A 40 -14.67 -11.94 -5.55
N ILE A 41 -13.72 -11.03 -5.51
CA ILE A 41 -12.65 -11.01 -4.50
C ILE A 41 -12.81 -9.77 -3.64
N ASP A 42 -13.02 -9.97 -2.36
CA ASP A 42 -12.98 -8.92 -1.35
C ASP A 42 -11.59 -8.87 -0.71
N VAL A 43 -11.15 -7.67 -0.37
CA VAL A 43 -9.85 -7.44 0.26
C VAL A 43 -10.00 -6.66 1.55
N GLU A 44 -9.27 -7.09 2.57
CA GLU A 44 -9.35 -6.50 3.89
C GLU A 44 -8.01 -6.56 4.61
N TYR A 45 -7.70 -5.52 5.37
CA TYR A 45 -6.66 -5.53 6.37
C TYR A 45 -7.22 -5.89 7.74
N LEU A 46 -6.58 -6.84 8.41
CA LEU A 46 -6.75 -7.07 9.84
C LEU A 46 -5.55 -6.47 10.56
N ILE A 47 -5.79 -5.45 11.36
CA ILE A 47 -4.76 -4.68 12.04
C ILE A 47 -4.75 -5.06 13.51
N LEU A 48 -3.67 -5.69 13.94
CA LEU A 48 -3.47 -6.08 15.32
C LEU A 48 -2.85 -4.91 16.10
N LYS A 49 -3.57 -4.41 17.11
CA LYS A 49 -3.09 -3.34 17.99
C LYS A 49 -2.18 -3.94 19.06
N ARG A 50 -0.94 -3.47 19.14
CA ARG A 50 0.00 -3.90 20.18
C ARG A 50 -0.34 -3.31 21.55
N ARG A 51 -0.89 -2.08 21.55
CA ARG A 51 -1.33 -1.37 22.76
C ARG A 51 -2.79 -0.94 22.62
N LEU A 52 -3.47 -0.85 23.76
CA LEU A 52 -4.79 -0.26 23.87
C LEU A 52 -4.67 1.01 24.71
N TYR A 53 -5.66 1.91 24.58
CA TYR A 53 -5.72 3.10 25.44
C TYR A 53 -5.99 2.67 26.87
N GLU A 54 -5.29 3.31 27.81
CA GLU A 54 -5.53 3.10 29.24
C GLU A 54 -6.74 3.94 29.69
N ASN A 55 -7.42 3.47 30.72
CA ASN A 55 -8.52 4.19 31.39
C ASN A 55 -9.71 4.59 30.47
N MET A 56 -10.01 3.77 29.49
CA MET A 56 -11.20 3.99 28.64
C MET A 56 -12.46 3.42 29.30
N MET A 57 -13.56 4.18 29.21
CA MET A 57 -14.88 3.75 29.72
C MET A 57 -15.45 2.55 28.96
N TYR A 58 -15.05 2.37 27.70
CA TYR A 58 -15.60 1.33 26.84
C TYR A 58 -14.55 0.26 26.49
N PRO A 59 -14.98 -1.01 26.33
CA PRO A 59 -14.10 -2.06 25.87
C PRO A 59 -13.50 -1.73 24.51
N GLN A 60 -12.21 -1.94 24.36
CA GLN A 60 -11.49 -1.70 23.11
C GLN A 60 -11.25 -3.01 22.40
N LYS A 61 -11.43 -3.00 21.07
CA LYS A 61 -11.08 -4.14 20.22
C LYS A 61 -9.58 -4.12 19.90
N ARG A 62 -8.93 -5.24 20.10
CA ARG A 62 -7.51 -5.41 19.72
C ARG A 62 -7.32 -5.58 18.22
N ILE A 63 -8.33 -6.04 17.52
CA ILE A 63 -8.32 -6.20 16.07
C ILE A 63 -9.13 -5.09 15.43
N GLN A 64 -8.55 -4.41 14.46
CA GLN A 64 -9.21 -3.43 13.61
C GLN A 64 -9.30 -3.98 12.20
N ALA A 65 -10.50 -4.09 11.65
CA ALA A 65 -10.72 -4.44 10.26
C ALA A 65 -10.82 -3.17 9.40
N PHE A 66 -10.19 -3.18 8.24
CA PHE A 66 -10.24 -2.07 7.30
C PHE A 66 -10.21 -2.59 5.87
N SER A 67 -11.27 -2.27 5.11
CA SER A 67 -11.38 -2.58 3.69
C SER A 67 -11.22 -1.29 2.87
N PRO A 68 -10.12 -1.12 2.11
CA PRO A 68 -9.96 0.03 1.24
C PRO A 68 -10.92 -0.05 0.05
N ALA A 69 -11.18 1.10 -0.59
CA ALA A 69 -11.91 1.13 -1.83
C ALA A 69 -11.17 0.27 -2.88
N SER A 70 -11.83 -0.78 -3.34
CA SER A 70 -11.23 -1.81 -4.21
C SER A 70 -12.06 -2.08 -5.47
N GLY A 71 -12.86 -1.12 -5.88
CA GLY A 71 -13.59 -1.19 -7.14
C GLY A 71 -12.67 -1.13 -8.37
N LYS A 72 -13.21 -1.44 -9.52
CA LYS A 72 -12.48 -1.46 -10.79
C LYS A 72 -11.68 -0.19 -11.09
N PRO A 73 -12.20 1.03 -10.85
CA PRO A 73 -11.40 2.26 -11.06
C PRO A 73 -10.17 2.33 -10.16
N SER A 74 -10.28 1.89 -8.90
CA SER A 74 -9.16 1.90 -7.96
C SER A 74 -8.08 0.89 -8.36
N VAL A 75 -8.47 -0.31 -8.76
CA VAL A 75 -7.56 -1.34 -9.26
C VAL A 75 -6.86 -0.86 -10.53
N ASN A 76 -7.59 -0.26 -11.48
CA ASN A 76 -7.02 0.24 -12.72
C ASN A 76 -5.97 1.33 -12.46
N LYS A 77 -6.19 2.24 -11.51
CA LYS A 77 -5.19 3.27 -11.14
C LYS A 77 -3.90 2.65 -10.64
N VAL A 78 -3.99 1.62 -9.81
CA VAL A 78 -2.81 0.93 -9.28
C VAL A 78 -2.08 0.18 -10.37
N MET A 79 -2.81 -0.49 -11.26
CA MET A 79 -2.23 -1.21 -12.40
C MET A 79 -1.55 -0.26 -13.39
N ASN A 80 -2.14 0.91 -13.67
CA ASN A 80 -1.52 1.93 -14.50
C ASN A 80 -0.20 2.43 -13.89
N ARG A 81 -0.17 2.70 -12.59
CA ARG A 81 1.08 3.09 -11.90
C ARG A 81 2.14 2.01 -11.95
N LEU A 82 1.74 0.75 -11.80
CA LEU A 82 2.67 -0.37 -11.94
C LEU A 82 3.22 -0.45 -13.37
N GLN A 83 2.36 -0.28 -14.38
CA GLN A 83 2.79 -0.27 -15.78
C GLN A 83 3.76 0.88 -16.07
N GLU A 84 3.47 2.10 -15.63
CA GLU A 84 4.36 3.26 -15.74
C GLU A 84 5.73 2.97 -15.10
N PHE A 85 5.75 2.38 -13.91
CA PHE A 85 6.98 1.98 -13.24
C PHE A 85 7.77 0.94 -14.05
N MET A 86 7.08 -0.06 -14.59
CA MET A 86 7.72 -1.09 -15.41
C MET A 86 8.29 -0.50 -16.70
N ASP A 87 7.56 0.38 -17.37
CA ASP A 87 7.99 1.03 -18.61
C ASP A 87 9.18 1.98 -18.38
N GLU A 88 9.25 2.61 -17.22
CA GLU A 88 10.38 3.48 -16.84
C GLU A 88 11.62 2.69 -16.46
N CYS A 89 11.47 1.58 -15.76
CA CYS A 89 12.59 0.86 -15.17
C CYS A 89 13.12 -0.31 -16.02
N TYR A 90 12.31 -0.84 -16.94
CA TYR A 90 12.66 -2.04 -17.71
C TYR A 90 12.42 -1.84 -19.21
N ASP A 91 13.30 -2.42 -20.01
CA ASP A 91 13.12 -2.49 -21.46
C ASP A 91 12.16 -3.62 -21.88
N ASP A 92 11.86 -3.72 -23.19
CA ASP A 92 10.97 -4.76 -23.74
C ASP A 92 11.46 -6.19 -23.49
N LYS A 93 12.73 -6.36 -23.14
CA LYS A 93 13.35 -7.66 -22.82
C LYS A 93 13.40 -7.93 -21.32
N GLY A 94 12.83 -7.03 -20.51
CA GLY A 94 12.84 -7.14 -19.05
C GLY A 94 14.18 -6.81 -18.39
N LYS A 95 15.11 -6.15 -19.11
CA LYS A 95 16.36 -5.66 -18.53
C LYS A 95 16.17 -4.28 -17.92
N ILE A 96 16.87 -4.02 -16.84
CA ILE A 96 16.86 -2.73 -16.16
C ILE A 96 17.47 -1.67 -17.09
N ILE A 97 16.74 -0.58 -17.29
CA ILE A 97 17.20 0.60 -18.01
C ILE A 97 18.03 1.46 -17.05
N SER A 98 19.24 1.84 -17.48
CA SER A 98 20.06 2.78 -16.71
C SER A 98 19.54 4.20 -16.92
N HIS A 99 19.21 4.90 -15.81
CA HIS A 99 18.83 6.29 -15.81
C HIS A 99 19.78 7.10 -14.93
N ASP A 100 20.15 8.28 -15.39
CA ASP A 100 20.80 9.29 -14.54
C ASP A 100 19.70 10.09 -13.84
N TYR A 101 19.40 9.70 -12.61
CA TYR A 101 18.43 10.43 -11.79
C TYR A 101 19.07 11.67 -11.18
N GLU A 102 18.43 12.81 -11.39
CA GLU A 102 18.80 14.03 -10.67
C GLU A 102 18.53 13.84 -9.17
N LYS A 103 19.44 14.29 -8.34
CA LYS A 103 19.22 14.29 -6.90
C LYS A 103 18.06 15.22 -6.56
N CYS A 104 17.16 14.76 -5.71
CA CYS A 104 16.11 15.63 -5.19
C CYS A 104 16.73 16.80 -4.43
N GLU A 105 16.11 17.97 -4.47
CA GLU A 105 16.50 19.08 -3.62
C GLU A 105 16.48 18.68 -2.14
N PRO A 106 17.50 19.05 -1.35
CA PRO A 106 17.59 18.67 0.05
C PRO A 106 16.35 19.18 0.81
N HIS A 107 15.56 18.27 1.30
CA HIS A 107 14.41 18.62 2.14
C HIS A 107 14.78 18.46 3.61
N LYS A 108 14.62 19.52 4.42
CA LYS A 108 14.97 19.54 5.86
C LYS A 108 14.40 18.37 6.68
N LYS A 109 13.34 17.72 6.21
CA LYS A 109 12.68 16.57 6.86
C LYS A 109 13.01 15.22 6.20
N CYS A 110 13.77 15.21 5.12
CA CYS A 110 14.14 13.98 4.44
C CYS A 110 15.32 13.34 5.15
N ARG A 111 15.09 12.22 5.81
CA ARG A 111 16.14 11.46 6.53
C ARG A 111 17.21 10.94 5.57
N MET A 112 16.83 10.50 4.38
CA MET A 112 17.77 9.97 3.38
C MET A 112 18.68 11.06 2.80
N CYS A 113 18.19 12.31 2.67
CA CYS A 113 19.04 13.42 2.21
C CYS A 113 20.06 13.88 3.24
N LYS A 114 19.84 13.63 4.52
CA LYS A 114 20.78 13.98 5.60
C LYS A 114 21.96 13.02 5.68
N ASP A 115 21.77 11.78 5.28
CA ASP A 115 22.80 10.74 5.36
C ASP A 115 23.72 10.76 4.11
N LEU A 116 23.48 11.67 3.15
CA LEU A 116 24.25 11.84 1.90
C LEU A 116 25.15 13.09 1.91
N GLU A 117 25.10 13.91 2.95
CA GLU A 117 26.04 15.00 3.22
C GLU A 117 27.24 14.47 4.03
#